data_d28faa33db6d82f5a307482f9722bc48
#
_entry.id   d28faa33db6d82f5a307482f9722bc48
#
_cell.length_a   1.000
_cell.length_b   1.000
_cell.length_c   1.000
_cell.angle_alpha   90.00
_cell.angle_beta   90.00
_cell.angle_gamma   90.00
#
_symmetry.space_group_name_H-M   'P 1'
#
loop_
_entity.id
_entity.type
_entity.pdbx_description
1 polymer ?
#
loop_
_entity_poly.entity_id
_entity_poly.type
_entity_poly.pdbx_seq_one_letter_code
_entity_poly.pdbx_strand_id
1 'polypeptide(L)'
;FVILTLLVEFYDGQGSTSKSREFLKLGELQNLVSERLKAGLALEQEREQDGTNLYTEMYENVLDYKSMSEAYESLKSAETGSRSKYTKEGYVSIICEFLDRQGLIVFVREDEMIKTTAKLDNVMEYKILNKENYARIMEALGETYE
;
A
#
# COMPACT_ATOMS: atom_id res chain seq x y z
N PHE A 1 -4.31 -1.66 -2.97
CA PHE A 1 -3.64 -1.85 -1.67
C PHE A 1 -2.14 -1.53 -1.74
N VAL A 2 -1.38 -2.17 -2.65
CA VAL A 2 0.09 -1.93 -2.80
C VAL A 2 0.41 -0.44 -2.99
N ILE A 3 -0.32 0.25 -3.84
CA ILE A 3 -0.13 1.69 -4.09
C ILE A 3 -0.38 2.51 -2.81
N LEU A 4 -1.44 2.21 -2.06
CA LEU A 4 -1.72 2.89 -0.79
C LEU A 4 -0.60 2.65 0.22
N THR A 5 -0.13 1.42 0.34
CA THR A 5 1.01 1.07 1.19
C THR A 5 2.24 1.89 0.82
N LEU A 6 2.58 1.98 -0.47
CA LEU A 6 3.69 2.78 -0.96
C LEU A 6 3.52 4.27 -0.61
N LEU A 7 2.33 4.83 -0.81
CA LEU A 7 2.08 6.24 -0.54
C LEU A 7 2.24 6.60 0.95
N VAL A 8 1.72 5.79 1.86
CA VAL A 8 1.83 6.07 3.31
C VAL A 8 3.26 5.87 3.85
N GLU A 9 4.10 5.12 3.15
CA GLU A 9 5.52 5.01 3.51
C GLU A 9 6.32 6.26 3.15
N PHE A 10 5.94 6.94 2.08
CA PHE A 10 6.62 8.18 1.67
C PHE A 10 6.04 9.44 2.30
N TYR A 11 4.76 9.45 2.65
CA TYR A 11 4.04 10.64 3.12
C TYR A 11 3.35 10.36 4.44
N ASP A 12 3.66 11.15 5.46
CA ASP A 12 3.16 10.96 6.83
C ASP A 12 1.84 11.70 7.13
N GLY A 13 1.29 12.41 6.15
CA GLY A 13 0.04 13.15 6.30
C GLY A 13 0.13 14.43 7.15
N GLN A 14 1.29 14.77 7.67
CA GLN A 14 1.50 15.95 8.54
C GLN A 14 1.65 17.26 7.74
N GLY A 15 1.72 17.18 6.44
CA GLY A 15 1.83 18.35 5.56
C GLY A 15 2.53 18.01 4.24
N SER A 16 2.32 18.86 3.27
CA SER A 16 2.69 18.66 1.87
C SER A 16 4.18 18.46 1.58
N THR A 17 5.05 18.71 2.53
CA THR A 17 6.50 18.75 2.29
C THR A 17 7.31 17.73 3.08
N SER A 18 6.72 17.05 4.07
CA SER A 18 7.46 16.08 4.86
C SER A 18 7.35 14.68 4.26
N LYS A 19 8.38 14.30 3.51
CA LYS A 19 8.59 12.91 3.15
C LYS A 19 9.21 12.17 4.34
N SER A 20 8.62 11.06 4.70
CA SER A 20 9.13 10.20 5.78
C SER A 20 10.44 9.53 5.40
N ARG A 21 10.70 9.37 4.10
CA ARG A 21 11.91 8.75 3.57
C ARG A 21 12.24 9.22 2.14
N GLU A 22 13.49 9.08 1.74
CA GLU A 22 13.94 9.47 0.40
C GLU A 22 13.78 8.34 -0.63
N PHE A 23 13.85 7.10 -0.20
CA PHE A 23 13.67 5.92 -1.05
C PHE A 23 13.11 4.74 -0.26
N LEU A 24 12.58 3.77 -1.00
CA LEU A 24 12.07 2.51 -0.50
C LEU A 24 12.63 1.38 -1.35
N LYS A 25 13.07 0.29 -0.74
CA LYS A 25 13.48 -0.91 -1.46
C LYS A 25 12.27 -1.77 -1.84
N LEU A 26 12.33 -2.43 -3.00
CA LEU A 26 11.25 -3.28 -3.48
C LEU A 26 10.91 -4.41 -2.49
N GLY A 27 11.92 -5.07 -1.94
CA GLY A 27 11.72 -6.13 -0.94
C GLY A 27 11.10 -5.62 0.36
N GLU A 28 11.44 -4.39 0.78
CA GLU A 28 10.81 -3.74 1.93
C GLU A 28 9.33 -3.47 1.65
N LEU A 29 8.99 -2.92 0.48
CA LEU A 29 7.60 -2.71 0.08
C LEU A 29 6.80 -4.02 0.07
N GLN A 30 7.40 -5.10 -0.45
CA GLN A 30 6.78 -6.43 -0.47
C GLN A 30 6.48 -6.93 0.95
N ASN A 31 7.41 -6.75 1.89
CA ASN A 31 7.22 -7.14 3.29
C ASN A 31 6.11 -6.30 3.95
N LEU A 32 6.11 -4.99 3.75
CA LEU A 32 5.09 -4.09 4.27
C LEU A 32 3.68 -4.44 3.76
N VAL A 33 3.56 -4.77 2.47
CA VAL A 33 2.30 -5.24 1.90
C VAL A 33 1.83 -6.52 2.62
N SER A 34 2.72 -7.49 2.80
CA SER A 34 2.41 -8.75 3.49
C SER A 34 1.98 -8.53 4.94
N GLU A 35 2.70 -7.69 5.68
CA GLU A 35 2.41 -7.38 7.08
C GLU A 35 1.07 -6.67 7.24
N ARG A 36 0.80 -5.66 6.40
CA ARG A 36 -0.46 -4.90 6.43
C ARG A 36 -1.67 -5.74 6.03
N LEU A 37 -1.52 -6.65 5.06
CA LEU A 37 -2.59 -7.60 4.71
C LEU A 37 -2.91 -8.53 5.88
N LYS A 38 -1.90 -9.05 6.56
CA LYS A 38 -2.09 -9.91 7.74
C LYS A 38 -2.75 -9.17 8.90
N ALA A 39 -2.30 -7.94 9.18
CA ALA A 39 -2.88 -7.12 10.23
C ALA A 39 -4.35 -6.76 9.93
N GLY A 40 -4.65 -6.36 8.70
CA GLY A 40 -6.02 -6.04 8.28
C GLY A 40 -6.94 -7.26 8.34
N LEU A 41 -6.46 -8.44 7.92
CA LEU A 41 -7.22 -9.69 8.02
C LEU A 41 -7.53 -10.06 9.49
N ALA A 42 -6.58 -9.88 10.39
CA ALA A 42 -6.79 -10.13 11.81
C ALA A 42 -7.89 -9.21 12.39
N LEU A 43 -7.85 -7.92 12.06
CA LEU A 43 -8.89 -6.96 12.47
C LEU A 43 -10.27 -7.30 11.88
N GLU A 44 -10.33 -7.73 10.63
CA GLU A 44 -11.58 -8.17 9.99
C GLU A 44 -12.17 -9.38 10.74
N GLN A 45 -11.34 -10.37 11.08
CA GLN A 45 -11.77 -11.55 11.83
C GLN A 45 -12.23 -11.22 13.26
N GLU A 46 -11.57 -10.28 13.95
CA GLU A 46 -12.01 -9.82 15.27
C GLU A 46 -13.38 -9.14 15.18
N ARG A 47 -13.59 -8.28 14.18
CA ARG A 47 -14.90 -7.62 13.95
C ARG A 47 -16.01 -8.61 13.63
N GLU A 48 -15.72 -9.66 12.87
CA GLU A 48 -16.67 -10.75 12.60
C GLU A 48 -17.10 -11.48 13.88
N GLN A 49 -16.16 -11.72 14.79
CA GLN A 49 -16.44 -12.40 16.06
C GLN A 49 -17.28 -11.54 17.01
N ASP A 50 -17.03 -10.23 17.04
CA ASP A 50 -17.74 -9.28 17.90
C ASP A 50 -19.14 -8.88 17.38
N GLY A 51 -19.56 -9.41 16.23
CA GLY A 51 -20.88 -9.11 15.64
C GLY A 51 -21.02 -7.68 15.11
N THR A 52 -19.92 -6.95 14.97
CA THR A 52 -19.88 -5.56 14.49
C THR A 52 -20.06 -5.46 12.96
N ASN A 53 -20.16 -6.60 12.27
CA ASN A 53 -20.32 -6.67 10.81
C ASN A 53 -21.57 -5.96 10.27
N LEU A 54 -22.63 -5.85 11.07
CA LEU A 54 -23.86 -5.15 10.66
C LEU A 54 -23.64 -3.66 10.31
N TYR A 55 -22.58 -3.04 10.86
CA TYR A 55 -22.23 -1.64 10.54
C TYR A 55 -21.27 -1.53 9.36
N THR A 56 -20.50 -2.57 9.06
CA THR A 56 -19.48 -2.58 7.99
C THR A 56 -20.14 -2.71 6.61
N GLU A 57 -21.25 -3.43 6.50
CA GLU A 57 -22.02 -3.54 5.26
C GLU A 57 -22.65 -2.21 4.81
N MET A 58 -22.77 -1.23 5.70
CA MET A 58 -23.30 0.10 5.39
C MET A 58 -22.23 1.07 4.83
N TYR A 59 -20.96 0.73 4.92
CA TYR A 59 -19.87 1.56 4.40
C TYR A 59 -19.30 0.93 3.13
N GLU A 60 -19.65 1.45 1.98
CA GLU A 60 -19.26 1.00 0.64
C GLU A 60 -17.73 1.04 0.34
N ASN A 61 -16.88 1.37 1.33
CA ASN A 61 -15.45 1.58 1.14
C ASN A 61 -14.56 0.73 2.05
N VAL A 62 -15.06 -0.37 2.58
CA VAL A 62 -14.23 -1.29 3.38
C VAL A 62 -13.46 -2.20 2.45
N LEU A 63 -12.13 -2.25 2.63
CA LEU A 63 -11.28 -3.19 1.91
C LEU A 63 -11.60 -4.63 2.37
N ASP A 64 -11.79 -5.52 1.41
CA ASP A 64 -11.95 -6.95 1.66
C ASP A 64 -10.58 -7.59 1.86
N TYR A 65 -10.11 -7.58 3.11
CA TYR A 65 -8.79 -8.13 3.47
C TYR A 65 -8.68 -9.62 3.24
N LYS A 66 -9.79 -10.35 3.41
CA LYS A 66 -9.81 -11.79 3.17
C LYS A 66 -9.50 -12.10 1.70
N SER A 67 -10.28 -11.53 0.78
CA SER A 67 -10.05 -11.74 -0.66
C SER A 67 -8.69 -11.23 -1.13
N MET A 68 -8.24 -10.06 -0.63
CA MET A 68 -6.93 -9.53 -0.98
C MET A 68 -5.79 -10.41 -0.46
N SER A 69 -5.89 -10.91 0.78
CA SER A 69 -4.89 -11.78 1.38
C SER A 69 -4.83 -13.13 0.67
N GLU A 70 -5.97 -13.74 0.38
CA GLU A 70 -6.04 -14.99 -0.39
C GLU A 70 -5.40 -14.84 -1.78
N ALA A 71 -5.73 -13.76 -2.50
CA ALA A 71 -5.15 -13.47 -3.80
C ALA A 71 -3.62 -13.27 -3.73
N TYR A 72 -3.14 -12.51 -2.76
CA TYR A 72 -1.72 -12.24 -2.59
C TYR A 72 -0.93 -13.46 -2.13
N GLU A 73 -1.45 -14.25 -1.18
CA GLU A 73 -0.81 -15.47 -0.70
C GLU A 73 -0.83 -16.61 -1.74
N SER A 74 -1.74 -16.56 -2.72
CA SER A 74 -1.72 -17.48 -3.86
C SER A 74 -0.53 -17.27 -4.78
N LEU A 75 0.10 -16.09 -4.74
CA LEU A 75 1.30 -15.80 -5.50
C LEU A 75 2.49 -16.57 -4.91
N LYS A 76 3.29 -17.15 -5.79
CA LYS A 76 4.50 -17.87 -5.37
C LYS A 76 5.54 -16.88 -4.86
N SER A 77 6.29 -17.29 -3.84
CA SER A 77 7.55 -16.60 -3.53
C SER A 77 8.55 -16.88 -4.65
N ALA A 78 9.32 -15.87 -5.03
CA ALA A 78 10.35 -16.01 -6.05
C ALA A 78 11.70 -15.55 -5.50
N GLU A 79 12.74 -16.03 -6.13
CA GLU A 79 14.08 -15.45 -5.94
C GLU A 79 14.13 -14.01 -6.45
N THR A 80 15.07 -13.25 -5.92
CA THR A 80 15.34 -11.86 -6.31
C THR A 80 15.41 -11.69 -7.84
N GLY A 81 14.75 -10.67 -8.35
CA GLY A 81 14.75 -10.34 -9.77
C GLY A 81 13.66 -11.02 -10.61
N SER A 82 12.71 -11.73 -9.99
CA SER A 82 11.58 -12.29 -10.72
C SER A 82 10.73 -11.20 -11.39
N ARG A 83 10.42 -11.43 -12.67
CA ARG A 83 9.53 -10.57 -13.47
C ARG A 83 8.16 -11.19 -13.70
N SER A 84 7.90 -12.33 -13.10
CA SER A 84 6.63 -13.03 -13.27
C SER A 84 5.53 -12.37 -12.43
N LYS A 85 4.41 -12.02 -13.06
CA LYS A 85 3.22 -11.52 -12.36
C LYS A 85 2.59 -12.54 -11.39
N TYR A 86 3.03 -13.78 -11.44
CA TYR A 86 2.56 -14.86 -10.57
C TYR A 86 3.43 -15.04 -9.31
N THR A 87 4.40 -14.18 -9.12
CA THR A 87 5.22 -14.12 -7.91
C THR A 87 4.95 -12.83 -7.16
N LYS A 88 5.10 -12.84 -5.84
CA LYS A 88 4.90 -11.64 -5.00
C LYS A 88 5.81 -10.50 -5.43
N GLU A 89 7.08 -10.80 -5.65
CA GLU A 89 8.06 -9.82 -6.12
C GLU A 89 7.72 -9.26 -7.51
N GLY A 90 7.45 -10.13 -8.47
CA GLY A 90 7.09 -9.70 -9.82
C GLY A 90 5.79 -8.91 -9.88
N TYR A 91 4.80 -9.27 -9.07
CA TYR A 91 3.55 -8.55 -8.96
C TYR A 91 3.76 -7.11 -8.45
N VAL A 92 4.49 -6.94 -7.36
CA VAL A 92 4.82 -5.62 -6.81
C VAL A 92 5.69 -4.82 -7.79
N SER A 93 6.66 -5.47 -8.43
CA SER A 93 7.52 -4.86 -9.46
C SER A 93 6.72 -4.31 -10.64
N ILE A 94 5.72 -5.05 -11.15
CA ILE A 94 4.85 -4.60 -12.25
C ILE A 94 4.07 -3.34 -11.86
N ILE A 95 3.59 -3.26 -10.62
CA ILE A 95 2.91 -2.07 -10.11
C ILE A 95 3.88 -0.88 -10.06
N CYS A 96 5.10 -1.08 -9.58
CA CYS A 96 6.13 -0.04 -9.57
C CYS A 96 6.48 0.42 -11.00
N GLU A 97 6.61 -0.48 -11.95
CA GLU A 97 6.84 -0.14 -13.36
C GLU A 97 5.68 0.65 -13.97
N PHE A 98 4.45 0.33 -13.60
CA PHE A 98 3.28 1.09 -14.02
C PHE A 98 3.35 2.53 -13.49
N LEU A 99 3.63 2.71 -12.20
CA LEU A 99 3.75 4.03 -11.58
C LEU A 99 4.93 4.84 -12.15
N ASP A 100 6.05 4.18 -12.46
CA ASP A 100 7.21 4.78 -13.11
C ASP A 100 6.83 5.31 -14.52
N ARG A 101 6.14 4.52 -15.31
CA ARG A 101 5.65 4.94 -16.63
C ARG A 101 4.66 6.11 -16.56
N GLN A 102 3.92 6.24 -15.45
CA GLN A 102 3.05 7.39 -15.21
C GLN A 102 3.83 8.63 -14.72
N GLY A 103 5.14 8.49 -14.48
CA GLY A 103 5.98 9.56 -13.95
C GLY A 103 5.70 9.92 -12.49
N LEU A 104 5.07 9.02 -11.75
CA LEU A 104 4.74 9.22 -10.33
C LEU A 104 5.87 8.80 -9.40
N ILE A 105 6.63 7.79 -9.80
CA ILE A 105 7.83 7.34 -9.11
C ILE A 105 8.99 7.19 -10.10
N VAL A 106 10.19 7.04 -9.58
CA VAL A 106 11.35 6.52 -10.30
C VAL A 106 11.66 5.15 -9.73
N PHE A 107 11.57 4.12 -10.56
CA PHE A 107 11.90 2.75 -10.19
C PHE A 107 13.20 2.32 -10.84
N VAL A 108 14.27 2.28 -10.04
CA VAL A 108 15.60 1.82 -10.47
C VAL A 108 15.65 0.31 -10.21
N ARG A 109 15.40 -0.47 -11.27
CA ARG A 109 15.26 -1.92 -11.17
C ARG A 109 16.54 -2.63 -10.72
N GLU A 110 17.71 -2.17 -11.19
CA GLU A 110 19.01 -2.76 -10.86
C GLU A 110 19.32 -2.68 -9.37
N ASP A 111 18.92 -1.56 -8.75
CA ASP A 111 19.10 -1.32 -7.31
C ASP A 111 17.86 -1.70 -6.49
N GLU A 112 16.78 -2.14 -7.17
CA GLU A 112 15.46 -2.40 -6.57
C GLU A 112 14.96 -1.21 -5.74
N MET A 113 15.22 0.01 -6.20
CA MET A 113 15.00 1.25 -5.44
C MET A 113 13.87 2.07 -6.05
N ILE A 114 12.98 2.53 -5.18
CA ILE A 114 11.81 3.35 -5.51
C ILE A 114 12.01 4.73 -4.90
N LYS A 115 11.82 5.78 -5.71
CA LYS A 115 11.81 7.18 -5.28
C LYS A 115 10.56 7.88 -5.77
N THR A 116 10.11 8.89 -5.05
CA THR A 116 9.00 9.75 -5.50
C THR A 116 9.49 10.79 -6.52
N THR A 117 8.56 11.33 -7.28
CA THR A 117 8.80 12.44 -8.22
C THR A 117 8.09 13.71 -7.76
N ALA A 118 8.50 14.86 -8.28
CA ALA A 118 7.79 16.13 -8.04
C ALA A 118 6.32 16.06 -8.48
N LYS A 119 6.01 15.28 -9.53
CA LYS A 119 4.63 15.06 -9.97
C LYS A 119 3.81 14.36 -8.89
N LEU A 120 4.35 13.31 -8.26
CA LEU A 120 3.67 12.64 -7.16
C LEU A 120 3.53 13.56 -5.94
N ASP A 121 4.59 14.29 -5.58
CA ASP A 121 4.56 15.25 -4.48
C ASP A 121 3.42 16.27 -4.65
N ASN A 122 3.26 16.80 -5.86
CA ASN A 122 2.17 17.73 -6.17
C ASN A 122 0.78 17.09 -6.09
N VAL A 123 0.64 15.85 -6.58
CA VAL A 123 -0.64 15.10 -6.47
C VAL A 123 -1.00 14.85 -5.02
N MET A 124 -0.03 14.48 -4.21
CA MET A 124 -0.24 14.24 -2.78
C MET A 124 -0.61 15.53 -2.05
N GLU A 125 0.10 16.63 -2.31
CA GLU A 125 -0.16 17.93 -1.69
C GLU A 125 -1.56 18.45 -1.99
N TYR A 126 -1.95 18.47 -3.25
CA TYR A 126 -3.16 19.17 -3.68
C TYR A 126 -4.42 18.32 -3.79
N LYS A 127 -4.30 17.00 -3.88
CA LYS A 127 -5.43 16.12 -4.18
C LYS A 127 -5.71 15.02 -3.17
N ILE A 128 -4.69 14.47 -2.55
CA ILE A 128 -4.83 13.23 -1.76
C ILE A 128 -4.70 13.48 -0.26
N LEU A 129 -3.75 14.31 0.17
CA LEU A 129 -3.44 14.50 1.59
C LEU A 129 -4.07 15.76 2.18
N ASN A 130 -5.39 15.78 2.31
CA ASN A 130 -5.96 16.48 3.44
C ASN A 130 -6.00 15.51 4.64
N LYS A 131 -6.10 16.04 5.88
CA LYS A 131 -6.11 15.22 7.10
C LYS A 131 -7.21 14.15 7.08
N GLU A 132 -8.35 14.45 6.51
CA GLU A 132 -9.50 13.52 6.43
C GLU A 132 -9.20 12.35 5.52
N ASN A 133 -8.64 12.59 4.34
CA ASN A 133 -8.28 11.54 3.41
C ASN A 133 -7.15 10.66 3.94
N TYR A 134 -6.16 11.25 4.62
CA TYR A 134 -5.08 10.48 5.22
C TYR A 134 -5.61 9.54 6.33
N ALA A 135 -6.44 10.06 7.23
CA ALA A 135 -7.08 9.26 8.26
C ALA A 135 -7.89 8.09 7.67
N ARG A 136 -8.66 8.34 6.61
CA ARG A 136 -9.41 7.29 5.90
C ARG A 136 -8.51 6.24 5.24
N ILE A 137 -7.36 6.65 4.70
CA ILE A 137 -6.37 5.73 4.13
C ILE A 137 -5.76 4.85 5.23
N MET A 138 -5.38 5.44 6.35
CA MET A 138 -4.82 4.70 7.48
C MET A 138 -5.84 3.72 8.06
N GLU A 139 -7.09 4.14 8.25
CA GLU A 139 -8.18 3.26 8.67
C GLU A 139 -8.38 2.11 7.68
N ALA A 140 -8.38 2.40 6.37
CA ALA A 140 -8.48 1.38 5.32
C ALA A 140 -7.29 0.40 5.32
N LEU A 141 -6.12 0.83 5.77
CA LEU A 141 -4.92 -0.02 5.94
C LEU A 141 -4.89 -0.76 7.29
N GLY A 142 -5.94 -0.61 8.11
CA GLY A 142 -6.03 -1.26 9.41
C GLY A 142 -5.18 -0.62 10.51
N GLU A 143 -4.72 0.61 10.30
CA GLU A 143 -3.97 1.37 11.28
C GLU A 143 -4.89 2.40 11.97
N THR A 144 -4.82 2.45 13.31
CA THR A 144 -5.49 3.52 14.07
C THR A 144 -4.67 4.80 13.98
N TYR A 145 -5.28 5.84 13.44
CA TYR A 145 -4.71 7.18 13.46
C TYR A 145 -5.15 7.89 14.74
N GLU A 146 -4.19 8.11 15.62
CA GLU A 146 -4.39 9.00 16.77
C GLU A 146 -4.11 10.47 16.42
#